data_dd667ef7c188a9d3413444adb0710421
#
_entry.id   dd667ef7c188a9d3413444adb0710421
#
_cell.length_a   1.000
_cell.length_b   1.000
_cell.length_c   1.000
_cell.angle_alpha   90.00
_cell.angle_beta   90.00
_cell.angle_gamma   90.00
#
_symmetry.space_group_name_H-M   'P 1'
#
loop_
_entity.id
_entity.type
_entity.pdbx_description
1 polymer ?
#
loop_
_entity_poly.entity_id
_entity_poly.type
_entity_poly.pdbx_seq_one_letter_code
_entity_poly.pdbx_strand_id
1 'polypeptide(L)'
;MAGVCQLLEGLTTAYGQVIVLGRLVVSADASATAANILGHQRLFWLGFASSLIGVIFHIAWALLFYDLFKVVNRRLSLFAAFVILVGCAVQALTSLFYVAPLVVLNAGKSVNAFTADQLHALALIFLKLNGQAFNIYLVFFGLWCLLIGYLIFRATFLPRILGVLLAIAGLGWMCFLSPPLASRLFPYIAGASALGEIPLELWLIVMGVNVERWKQQGSAVGENSENAI
;
A
#
# COMPACT_ATOMS: atom_id res chain seq x y z
N MET A 1 17.47 3.68 4.91
CA MET A 1 16.68 4.40 3.88
C MET A 1 15.39 3.64 3.53
N ALA A 2 15.42 2.34 3.15
CA ALA A 2 14.20 1.59 2.77
C ALA A 2 13.11 1.62 3.85
N GLY A 3 13.44 1.30 5.13
CA GLY A 3 12.48 1.35 6.22
C GLY A 3 11.89 2.74 6.48
N VAL A 4 12.68 3.82 6.28
CA VAL A 4 12.16 5.20 6.41
C VAL A 4 11.14 5.51 5.32
N CYS A 5 11.42 5.14 4.06
CA CYS A 5 10.49 5.35 2.95
C CYS A 5 9.21 4.54 3.15
N GLN A 6 9.31 3.30 3.64
CA GLN A 6 8.17 2.44 3.93
C GLN A 6 7.31 3.03 5.07
N LEU A 7 7.92 3.49 6.15
CA LEU A 7 7.21 4.14 7.25
C LEU A 7 6.48 5.42 6.78
N LEU A 8 7.14 6.25 5.98
CA LEU A 8 6.53 7.47 5.43
C LEU A 8 5.36 7.14 4.49
N GLU A 9 5.48 6.10 3.68
CA GLU A 9 4.39 5.60 2.84
C GLU A 9 3.21 5.18 3.71
N GLY A 10 3.43 4.30 4.70
CA GLY A 10 2.38 3.82 5.61
C GLY A 10 1.66 4.97 6.33
N LEU A 11 2.41 5.93 6.88
CA LEU A 11 1.84 7.09 7.58
C LEU A 11 1.03 7.99 6.65
N THR A 12 1.55 8.31 5.46
CA THR A 12 0.87 9.20 4.51
C THR A 12 -0.37 8.54 3.90
N THR A 13 -0.30 7.26 3.58
CA THR A 13 -1.45 6.48 3.08
C THR A 13 -2.51 6.30 4.16
N ALA A 14 -2.13 5.96 5.39
CA ALA A 14 -3.08 5.85 6.51
C ALA A 14 -3.74 7.19 6.82
N TYR A 15 -3.01 8.30 6.79
CA TYR A 15 -3.61 9.62 6.98
C TYR A 15 -4.69 9.91 5.94
N GLY A 16 -4.41 9.72 4.65
CA GLY A 16 -5.38 9.99 3.58
C GLY A 16 -6.56 9.03 3.56
N GLN A 17 -6.29 7.72 3.55
CA GLN A 17 -7.29 6.69 3.33
C GLN A 17 -8.07 6.30 4.59
N VAL A 18 -7.44 6.35 5.76
CA VAL A 18 -8.09 5.91 7.01
C VAL A 18 -8.57 7.12 7.83
N ILE A 19 -7.67 8.08 8.13
CA ILE A 19 -8.01 9.18 9.03
C ILE A 19 -8.94 10.18 8.37
N VAL A 20 -8.58 10.69 7.17
CA VAL A 20 -9.37 11.74 6.50
C VAL A 20 -10.68 11.17 5.98
N LEU A 21 -10.67 10.06 5.24
CA LEU A 21 -11.92 9.47 4.75
C LEU A 21 -12.77 8.93 5.89
N GLY A 22 -12.19 8.29 6.90
CA GLY A 22 -12.92 7.81 8.07
C GLY A 22 -13.63 8.93 8.85
N ARG A 23 -13.10 10.16 8.79
CA ARG A 23 -13.71 11.33 9.43
C ARG A 23 -14.80 11.99 8.58
N LEU A 24 -14.68 11.96 7.26
CA LEU A 24 -15.57 12.69 6.36
C LEU A 24 -16.71 11.82 5.81
N VAL A 25 -16.51 10.50 5.69
CA VAL A 25 -17.44 9.59 5.04
C VAL A 25 -18.40 8.97 6.05
N VAL A 26 -19.70 9.19 5.83
CA VAL A 26 -20.77 8.50 6.54
C VAL A 26 -21.35 7.44 5.60
N SER A 27 -20.98 6.18 5.78
CA SER A 27 -21.19 5.09 4.80
C SER A 27 -22.66 4.85 4.42
N ALA A 28 -23.63 5.22 5.28
CA ALA A 28 -25.05 5.06 5.05
C ALA A 28 -25.78 6.37 4.66
N ASP A 29 -25.07 7.53 4.64
CA ASP A 29 -25.66 8.84 4.42
C ASP A 29 -24.83 9.64 3.40
N ALA A 30 -25.36 9.70 2.17
CA ALA A 30 -24.75 10.44 1.07
C ALA A 30 -24.79 11.96 1.30
N SER A 31 -25.86 12.48 1.88
CA SER A 31 -26.02 13.90 2.13
C SER A 31 -25.09 14.39 3.23
N ALA A 32 -24.99 13.67 4.34
CA ALA A 32 -24.03 13.97 5.40
C ALA A 32 -22.58 13.89 4.88
N THR A 33 -22.25 12.88 4.07
CA THR A 33 -20.93 12.75 3.44
C THR A 33 -20.62 13.96 2.55
N ALA A 34 -21.54 14.36 1.68
CA ALA A 34 -21.39 15.52 0.82
C ALA A 34 -21.20 16.82 1.61
N ALA A 35 -22.01 17.03 2.65
CA ALA A 35 -21.89 18.18 3.54
C ALA A 35 -20.53 18.22 4.25
N ASN A 36 -20.05 17.09 4.76
CA ASN A 36 -18.74 16.98 5.40
C ASN A 36 -17.60 17.32 4.43
N ILE A 37 -17.63 16.79 3.19
CA ILE A 37 -16.61 17.07 2.16
C ILE A 37 -16.62 18.55 1.80
N LEU A 38 -17.78 19.12 1.52
CA LEU A 38 -17.91 20.53 1.14
C LEU A 38 -17.53 21.47 2.30
N GLY A 39 -17.86 21.11 3.54
CA GLY A 39 -17.50 21.88 4.74
C GLY A 39 -16.01 21.79 5.09
N HIS A 40 -15.32 20.74 4.67
CA HIS A 40 -13.91 20.46 5.04
C HIS A 40 -13.01 20.22 3.83
N GLN A 41 -13.21 20.99 2.74
CA GLN A 41 -12.48 20.79 1.47
C GLN A 41 -10.95 20.80 1.64
N ARG A 42 -10.40 21.66 2.53
CA ARG A 42 -8.95 21.69 2.80
C ARG A 42 -8.45 20.36 3.36
N LEU A 43 -9.19 19.78 4.32
CA LEU A 43 -8.85 18.47 4.88
C LEU A 43 -8.92 17.36 3.81
N PHE A 44 -9.94 17.42 2.95
CA PHE A 44 -10.11 16.48 1.86
C PHE A 44 -8.93 16.53 0.87
N TRP A 45 -8.51 17.74 0.45
CA TRP A 45 -7.34 17.94 -0.40
C TRP A 45 -6.04 17.51 0.26
N LEU A 46 -5.86 17.74 1.56
CA LEU A 46 -4.70 17.25 2.30
C LEU A 46 -4.66 15.71 2.33
N GLY A 47 -5.81 15.06 2.53
CA GLY A 47 -5.90 13.59 2.45
C GLY A 47 -5.56 13.05 1.07
N PHE A 48 -6.05 13.68 0.01
CA PHE A 48 -5.72 13.34 -1.38
C PHE A 48 -4.23 13.49 -1.66
N ALA A 49 -3.65 14.66 -1.33
CA ALA A 49 -2.23 14.92 -1.53
C ALA A 49 -1.35 13.94 -0.73
N SER A 50 -1.73 13.65 0.52
CA SER A 50 -1.03 12.67 1.35
C SER A 50 -1.04 11.27 0.74
N SER A 51 -2.17 10.83 0.17
CA SER A 51 -2.26 9.54 -0.52
C SER A 51 -1.34 9.48 -1.75
N LEU A 52 -1.24 10.56 -2.54
CA LEU A 52 -0.32 10.62 -3.68
C LEU A 52 1.15 10.63 -3.25
N ILE A 53 1.48 11.34 -2.18
CA ILE A 53 2.83 11.34 -1.60
C ILE A 53 3.18 9.92 -1.14
N GLY A 54 2.21 9.18 -0.56
CA GLY A 54 2.37 7.77 -0.22
C GLY A 54 2.79 6.93 -1.42
N VAL A 55 2.16 7.09 -2.59
CA VAL A 55 2.56 6.37 -3.81
C VAL A 55 4.01 6.67 -4.21
N ILE A 56 4.46 7.91 -4.08
CA ILE A 56 5.84 8.29 -4.39
C ILE A 56 6.83 7.57 -3.46
N PHE A 57 6.56 7.56 -2.15
CA PHE A 57 7.38 6.81 -1.19
C PHE A 57 7.33 5.31 -1.45
N HIS A 58 6.18 4.79 -1.89
CA HIS A 58 5.99 3.39 -2.25
C HIS A 58 6.93 2.99 -3.39
N ILE A 59 6.95 3.74 -4.48
CA ILE A 59 7.86 3.49 -5.61
C ILE A 59 9.33 3.57 -5.14
N ALA A 60 9.66 4.56 -4.31
CA ALA A 60 11.02 4.73 -3.80
C ALA A 60 11.48 3.52 -2.98
N TRP A 61 10.66 3.05 -2.03
CA TRP A 61 11.07 1.89 -1.23
C TRP A 61 11.02 0.59 -2.03
N ALA A 62 10.14 0.46 -3.03
CA ALA A 62 10.12 -0.70 -3.92
C ALA A 62 11.46 -0.90 -4.64
N LEU A 63 12.05 0.19 -5.15
CA LEU A 63 13.38 0.18 -5.76
C LEU A 63 14.47 -0.20 -4.75
N LEU A 64 14.41 0.36 -3.53
CA LEU A 64 15.39 0.05 -2.48
C LEU A 64 15.30 -1.42 -2.04
N PHE A 65 14.11 -2.00 -1.97
CA PHE A 65 13.93 -3.43 -1.68
C PHE A 65 14.43 -4.31 -2.82
N TYR A 66 14.21 -3.91 -4.09
CA TYR A 66 14.80 -4.61 -5.22
C TYR A 66 16.32 -4.66 -5.10
N ASP A 67 16.97 -3.52 -4.87
CA ASP A 67 18.42 -3.43 -4.73
C ASP A 67 18.95 -4.25 -3.54
N LEU A 68 18.21 -4.25 -2.44
CA LEU A 68 18.57 -4.99 -1.23
C LEU A 68 18.54 -6.50 -1.47
N PHE A 69 17.53 -7.03 -2.17
CA PHE A 69 17.29 -8.46 -2.32
C PHE A 69 17.75 -9.06 -3.65
N LYS A 70 18.21 -8.27 -4.63
CA LYS A 70 18.76 -8.80 -5.89
C LYS A 70 19.99 -9.71 -5.67
N VAL A 71 20.72 -9.55 -4.56
CA VAL A 71 21.86 -10.40 -4.17
C VAL A 71 21.42 -11.76 -3.64
N VAL A 72 20.16 -11.93 -3.20
CA VAL A 72 19.61 -13.21 -2.75
C VAL A 72 19.09 -14.01 -3.93
N ASN A 73 18.21 -13.38 -4.73
CA ASN A 73 17.68 -13.92 -5.99
C ASN A 73 17.21 -12.77 -6.87
N ARG A 74 18.00 -12.45 -7.91
CA ARG A 74 17.73 -11.33 -8.82
C ARG A 74 16.38 -11.44 -9.53
N ARG A 75 16.01 -12.64 -10.02
CA ARG A 75 14.76 -12.85 -10.76
C ARG A 75 13.54 -12.66 -9.85
N LEU A 76 13.60 -13.23 -8.65
CA LEU A 76 12.49 -13.14 -7.70
C LEU A 76 12.35 -11.73 -7.13
N SER A 77 13.47 -11.05 -6.84
CA SER A 77 13.47 -9.65 -6.41
C SER A 77 12.89 -8.71 -7.49
N LEU A 78 13.27 -8.96 -8.77
CA LEU A 78 12.71 -8.22 -9.90
C LEU A 78 11.20 -8.47 -10.06
N PHE A 79 10.76 -9.72 -9.92
CA PHE A 79 9.34 -10.06 -9.96
C PHE A 79 8.55 -9.38 -8.83
N ALA A 80 9.10 -9.38 -7.61
CA ALA A 80 8.50 -8.64 -6.49
C ALA A 80 8.38 -7.14 -6.77
N ALA A 81 9.42 -6.53 -7.36
CA ALA A 81 9.40 -5.12 -7.76
C ALA A 81 8.31 -4.85 -8.82
N PHE A 82 8.15 -5.69 -9.83
CA PHE A 82 7.07 -5.54 -10.82
C PHE A 82 5.68 -5.69 -10.19
N VAL A 83 5.49 -6.68 -9.32
CA VAL A 83 4.22 -6.90 -8.61
C VAL A 83 3.81 -5.65 -7.85
N ILE A 84 4.73 -5.08 -7.07
CA ILE A 84 4.40 -3.91 -6.28
C ILE A 84 4.25 -2.64 -7.12
N LEU A 85 4.97 -2.49 -8.24
CA LEU A 85 4.76 -1.38 -9.17
C LEU A 85 3.38 -1.42 -9.84
N VAL A 86 2.86 -2.62 -10.15
CA VAL A 86 1.46 -2.77 -10.56
C VAL A 86 0.52 -2.34 -9.43
N GLY A 87 0.81 -2.74 -8.20
CA GLY A 87 0.09 -2.25 -7.01
C GLY A 87 0.12 -0.72 -6.89
N CYS A 88 1.28 -0.08 -7.08
CA CYS A 88 1.42 1.39 -7.08
C CYS A 88 0.56 2.05 -8.18
N ALA A 89 0.50 1.46 -9.38
CA ALA A 89 -0.35 1.97 -10.46
C ALA A 89 -1.85 1.89 -10.07
N VAL A 90 -2.28 0.78 -9.47
CA VAL A 90 -3.65 0.65 -8.93
C VAL A 90 -3.89 1.67 -7.82
N GLN A 91 -2.95 1.83 -6.89
CA GLN A 91 -3.04 2.81 -5.80
C GLN A 91 -3.10 4.26 -6.34
N ALA A 92 -2.37 4.59 -7.38
CA ALA A 92 -2.47 5.89 -8.06
C ALA A 92 -3.85 6.09 -8.71
N LEU A 93 -4.41 5.05 -9.34
CA LEU A 93 -5.76 5.09 -9.90
C LEU A 93 -6.83 5.29 -8.81
N THR A 94 -6.65 4.76 -7.59
CA THR A 94 -7.59 5.03 -6.49
C THR A 94 -7.72 6.53 -6.20
N SER A 95 -6.66 7.30 -6.43
CA SER A 95 -6.66 8.75 -6.22
C SER A 95 -7.64 9.49 -7.14
N LEU A 96 -7.95 8.95 -8.33
CA LEU A 96 -9.00 9.49 -9.19
C LEU A 96 -10.39 9.33 -8.54
N PHE A 97 -10.65 8.16 -7.94
CA PHE A 97 -11.90 7.92 -7.22
C PHE A 97 -11.95 8.71 -5.91
N TYR A 98 -10.80 9.03 -5.32
CA TYR A 98 -10.71 9.88 -4.14
C TYR A 98 -11.15 11.31 -4.45
N VAL A 99 -10.67 11.90 -5.56
CA VAL A 99 -10.97 13.31 -5.91
C VAL A 99 -12.34 13.47 -6.59
N ALA A 100 -12.85 12.44 -7.24
CA ALA A 100 -14.12 12.47 -8.00
C ALA A 100 -15.32 13.03 -7.22
N PRO A 101 -15.53 12.70 -5.93
CA PRO A 101 -16.61 13.28 -5.13
C PRO A 101 -16.62 14.80 -5.14
N LEU A 102 -15.46 15.44 -4.96
CA LEU A 102 -15.36 16.89 -4.93
C LEU A 102 -15.62 17.49 -6.30
N VAL A 103 -15.18 16.84 -7.37
CA VAL A 103 -15.47 17.24 -8.75
C VAL A 103 -16.97 17.18 -9.02
N VAL A 104 -17.62 16.06 -8.65
CA VAL A 104 -19.07 15.87 -8.83
C VAL A 104 -19.88 16.90 -8.05
N LEU A 105 -19.57 17.11 -6.77
CA LEU A 105 -20.28 18.04 -5.91
C LEU A 105 -20.14 19.50 -6.37
N ASN A 106 -18.99 19.86 -6.95
CA ASN A 106 -18.77 21.21 -7.51
C ASN A 106 -19.38 21.36 -8.92
N ALA A 107 -19.45 20.29 -9.71
CA ALA A 107 -20.02 20.32 -11.06
C ALA A 107 -21.52 20.60 -11.06
N GLY A 108 -22.23 20.29 -9.99
CA GLY A 108 -23.70 20.55 -9.86
C GLY A 108 -24.11 21.98 -10.09
N LYS A 109 -23.21 22.95 -9.96
CA LYS A 109 -23.44 24.36 -10.29
C LYS A 109 -23.43 24.64 -11.81
N SER A 110 -22.85 23.77 -12.61
CA SER A 110 -22.62 23.92 -14.06
C SER A 110 -23.41 22.91 -14.89
N VAL A 111 -23.87 21.81 -14.29
CA VAL A 111 -24.56 20.72 -14.96
C VAL A 111 -25.95 20.55 -14.37
N ASN A 112 -26.94 21.20 -15.01
CA ASN A 112 -28.36 21.17 -14.55
C ASN A 112 -29.06 19.80 -14.78
N ALA A 113 -28.31 18.76 -15.16
CA ALA A 113 -28.88 17.45 -15.49
C ALA A 113 -29.10 16.53 -14.26
N PHE A 114 -28.53 16.86 -13.09
CA PHE A 114 -28.64 16.07 -11.88
C PHE A 114 -29.23 16.85 -10.72
N THR A 115 -30.09 16.19 -9.92
CA THR A 115 -30.53 16.74 -8.63
C THR A 115 -29.43 16.71 -7.59
N ALA A 116 -29.56 17.49 -6.52
CA ALA A 116 -28.59 17.46 -5.40
C ALA A 116 -28.43 16.05 -4.81
N ASP A 117 -29.53 15.33 -4.60
CA ASP A 117 -29.51 13.97 -4.05
C ASP A 117 -28.78 12.98 -4.98
N GLN A 118 -28.95 13.14 -6.29
CA GLN A 118 -28.21 12.32 -7.26
C GLN A 118 -26.70 12.59 -7.21
N LEU A 119 -26.29 13.85 -7.06
CA LEU A 119 -24.88 14.23 -6.92
C LEU A 119 -24.28 13.69 -5.61
N HIS A 120 -25.04 13.77 -4.50
CA HIS A 120 -24.60 13.20 -3.21
C HIS A 120 -24.43 11.69 -3.31
N ALA A 121 -25.39 10.99 -3.91
CA ALA A 121 -25.31 9.54 -4.11
C ALA A 121 -24.12 9.17 -5.00
N LEU A 122 -23.88 9.89 -6.09
CA LEU A 122 -22.76 9.66 -7.00
C LEU A 122 -21.40 9.89 -6.29
N ALA A 123 -21.30 10.95 -5.49
CA ALA A 123 -20.11 11.21 -4.69
C ALA A 123 -19.79 10.05 -3.73
N LEU A 124 -20.81 9.51 -3.04
CA LEU A 124 -20.65 8.36 -2.15
C LEU A 124 -20.25 7.07 -2.92
N ILE A 125 -20.78 6.87 -4.13
CA ILE A 125 -20.41 5.74 -5.01
C ILE A 125 -18.92 5.83 -5.36
N PHE A 126 -18.39 6.99 -5.74
CA PHE A 126 -16.97 7.15 -6.02
C PHE A 126 -16.09 6.84 -4.81
N LEU A 127 -16.49 7.21 -3.59
CA LEU A 127 -15.77 6.84 -2.38
C LEU A 127 -15.80 5.32 -2.10
N LYS A 128 -16.91 4.66 -2.40
CA LYS A 128 -16.97 3.19 -2.34
C LYS A 128 -16.06 2.54 -3.38
N LEU A 129 -15.99 3.09 -4.59
CA LEU A 129 -15.06 2.64 -5.62
C LEU A 129 -13.60 2.87 -5.22
N ASN A 130 -13.29 4.00 -4.57
CA ASN A 130 -11.96 4.23 -3.98
C ASN A 130 -11.58 3.10 -3.03
N GLY A 131 -12.45 2.74 -2.08
CA GLY A 131 -12.21 1.64 -1.15
C GLY A 131 -12.02 0.29 -1.85
N GLN A 132 -12.83 -0.01 -2.89
CA GLN A 132 -12.68 -1.27 -3.65
C GLN A 132 -11.38 -1.31 -4.44
N ALA A 133 -10.99 -0.21 -5.08
CA ALA A 133 -9.73 -0.12 -5.80
C ALA A 133 -8.53 -0.25 -4.84
N PHE A 134 -8.64 0.33 -3.63
CA PHE A 134 -7.63 0.15 -2.58
C PHE A 134 -7.53 -1.32 -2.12
N ASN A 135 -8.65 -2.03 -1.99
CA ASN A 135 -8.66 -3.46 -1.69
C ASN A 135 -7.94 -4.29 -2.78
N ILE A 136 -8.08 -3.92 -4.05
CA ILE A 136 -7.34 -4.56 -5.15
C ILE A 136 -5.84 -4.32 -5.00
N TYR A 137 -5.43 -3.10 -4.67
CA TYR A 137 -4.03 -2.80 -4.37
C TYR A 137 -3.47 -3.70 -3.26
N LEU A 138 -4.22 -3.93 -2.17
CA LEU A 138 -3.79 -4.76 -1.04
C LEU A 138 -3.49 -6.21 -1.43
N VAL A 139 -4.12 -6.74 -2.48
CA VAL A 139 -3.79 -8.08 -3.03
C VAL A 139 -2.37 -8.09 -3.62
N PHE A 140 -2.00 -7.07 -4.40
CA PHE A 140 -0.65 -6.96 -4.95
C PHE A 140 0.39 -6.74 -3.84
N PHE A 141 0.05 -5.95 -2.84
CA PHE A 141 0.87 -5.76 -1.66
C PHE A 141 1.06 -7.06 -0.87
N GLY A 142 0.01 -7.85 -0.69
CA GLY A 142 0.07 -9.17 -0.05
C GLY A 142 0.99 -10.14 -0.80
N LEU A 143 0.89 -10.20 -2.13
CA LEU A 143 1.78 -11.02 -2.95
C LEU A 143 3.23 -10.54 -2.81
N TRP A 144 3.47 -9.23 -2.81
CA TRP A 144 4.79 -8.66 -2.56
C TRP A 144 5.33 -9.06 -1.18
N CYS A 145 4.51 -8.99 -0.12
CA CYS A 145 4.91 -9.42 1.23
C CYS A 145 5.34 -10.89 1.26
N LEU A 146 4.65 -11.78 0.53
CA LEU A 146 5.04 -13.19 0.42
C LEU A 146 6.39 -13.36 -0.27
N LEU A 147 6.61 -12.66 -1.38
CA LEU A 147 7.84 -12.72 -2.15
C LEU A 147 9.03 -12.17 -1.35
N ILE A 148 8.88 -11.01 -0.72
CA ILE A 148 9.93 -10.41 0.12
C ILE A 148 10.12 -11.21 1.41
N GLY A 149 9.05 -11.72 2.01
CA GLY A 149 9.14 -12.61 3.17
C GLY A 149 10.01 -13.85 2.87
N TYR A 150 9.80 -14.47 1.71
CA TYR A 150 10.66 -15.56 1.25
C TYR A 150 12.11 -15.12 1.02
N LEU A 151 12.33 -13.95 0.40
CA LEU A 151 13.68 -13.43 0.18
C LEU A 151 14.39 -13.11 1.49
N ILE A 152 13.71 -12.54 2.49
CA ILE A 152 14.25 -12.33 3.84
C ILE A 152 14.62 -13.68 4.48
N PHE A 153 13.75 -14.68 4.37
CA PHE A 153 14.01 -16.01 4.93
C PHE A 153 15.27 -16.65 4.34
N ARG A 154 15.57 -16.39 3.07
CA ARG A 154 16.77 -16.84 2.35
C ARG A 154 17.99 -15.94 2.53
N ALA A 155 17.80 -14.73 3.01
CA ALA A 155 18.88 -13.76 3.25
C ALA A 155 19.72 -14.18 4.47
N THR A 156 21.03 -13.90 4.41
CA THR A 156 21.96 -14.12 5.53
C THR A 156 22.18 -12.86 6.37
N PHE A 157 21.75 -11.71 5.88
CA PHE A 157 22.00 -10.38 6.43
C PHE A 157 20.81 -9.79 7.21
N LEU A 158 19.67 -10.50 7.28
CA LEU A 158 18.48 -10.15 8.06
C LEU A 158 18.01 -11.37 8.89
N PRO A 159 17.35 -11.14 10.03
CA PRO A 159 16.73 -12.21 10.81
C PRO A 159 15.59 -12.87 10.04
N ARG A 160 15.64 -14.20 9.94
CA ARG A 160 14.63 -15.01 9.23
C ARG A 160 13.21 -14.83 9.77
N ILE A 161 13.07 -14.55 11.06
CA ILE A 161 11.78 -14.33 11.71
C ILE A 161 11.00 -13.18 11.08
N LEU A 162 11.68 -12.10 10.65
CA LEU A 162 11.05 -10.98 9.96
C LEU A 162 10.41 -11.42 8.64
N GLY A 163 11.06 -12.35 7.92
CA GLY A 163 10.53 -12.93 6.69
C GLY A 163 9.28 -13.78 6.93
N VAL A 164 9.28 -14.58 8.01
CA VAL A 164 8.11 -15.39 8.40
C VAL A 164 6.93 -14.50 8.78
N LEU A 165 7.16 -13.49 9.61
CA LEU A 165 6.12 -12.55 10.04
C LEU A 165 5.53 -11.76 8.85
N LEU A 166 6.40 -11.30 7.94
CA LEU A 166 5.96 -10.61 6.73
C LEU A 166 5.15 -11.53 5.80
N ALA A 167 5.52 -12.81 5.67
CA ALA A 167 4.75 -13.77 4.89
C ALA A 167 3.36 -14.02 5.50
N ILE A 168 3.24 -14.09 6.83
CA ILE A 168 1.95 -14.19 7.52
C ILE A 168 1.09 -12.96 7.24
N ALA A 169 1.66 -11.75 7.31
CA ALA A 169 0.98 -10.51 6.91
C ALA A 169 0.50 -10.57 5.45
N GLY A 170 1.35 -11.05 4.54
CA GLY A 170 1.03 -11.22 3.14
C GLY A 170 -0.16 -12.16 2.90
N LEU A 171 -0.24 -13.28 3.60
CA LEU A 171 -1.41 -14.18 3.55
C LEU A 171 -2.69 -13.47 4.03
N GLY A 172 -2.57 -12.62 5.05
CA GLY A 172 -3.67 -11.78 5.51
C GLY A 172 -4.19 -10.86 4.41
N TRP A 173 -3.30 -10.12 3.74
CA TRP A 173 -3.67 -9.23 2.63
C TRP A 173 -4.23 -9.97 1.42
N MET A 174 -3.81 -11.19 1.15
CA MET A 174 -4.39 -12.03 0.09
C MET A 174 -5.86 -12.40 0.32
N CYS A 175 -6.39 -12.30 1.56
CA CYS A 175 -7.81 -12.47 1.84
C CYS A 175 -8.69 -11.45 1.11
N PHE A 176 -8.13 -10.32 0.67
CA PHE A 176 -8.84 -9.31 -0.14
C PHE A 176 -9.19 -9.78 -1.57
N LEU A 177 -8.70 -10.93 -2.01
CA LEU A 177 -9.25 -11.64 -3.18
C LEU A 177 -10.73 -11.99 -3.01
N SER A 178 -11.18 -12.14 -1.77
CA SER A 178 -12.59 -12.35 -1.42
C SER A 178 -13.02 -11.24 -0.43
N PRO A 179 -13.62 -10.12 -0.90
CA PRO A 179 -14.03 -9.02 -0.04
C PRO A 179 -14.92 -9.43 1.16
N PRO A 180 -15.86 -10.39 1.02
CA PRO A 180 -16.62 -10.88 2.17
C PRO A 180 -15.76 -11.58 3.23
N LEU A 181 -14.72 -12.31 2.81
CA LEU A 181 -13.79 -12.97 3.72
C LEU A 181 -12.90 -11.92 4.42
N ALA A 182 -12.35 -10.99 3.64
CA ALA A 182 -11.52 -9.91 4.18
C ALA A 182 -12.25 -9.06 5.21
N SER A 183 -13.52 -8.71 4.99
CA SER A 183 -14.30 -7.93 5.94
C SER A 183 -14.52 -8.65 7.27
N ARG A 184 -14.72 -9.98 7.25
CA ARG A 184 -14.89 -10.81 8.46
C ARG A 184 -13.58 -10.97 9.23
N LEU A 185 -12.47 -11.09 8.51
CA LEU A 185 -11.15 -11.35 9.08
C LEU A 185 -10.33 -10.08 9.33
N PHE A 186 -10.87 -8.91 9.02
CA PHE A 186 -10.12 -7.64 9.04
C PHE A 186 -9.35 -7.38 10.33
N PRO A 187 -9.89 -7.60 11.55
CA PRO A 187 -9.12 -7.40 12.80
C PRO A 187 -7.89 -8.30 12.89
N TYR A 188 -7.99 -9.55 12.40
CA TYR A 188 -6.87 -10.50 12.38
C TYR A 188 -5.84 -10.16 11.30
N ILE A 189 -6.32 -9.71 10.12
CA ILE A 189 -5.46 -9.23 9.04
C ILE A 189 -4.66 -8.02 9.51
N ALA A 190 -5.31 -7.03 10.12
CA ALA A 190 -4.65 -5.84 10.66
C ALA A 190 -3.62 -6.18 11.75
N GLY A 191 -3.94 -7.13 12.64
CA GLY A 191 -3.00 -7.62 13.66
C GLY A 191 -1.80 -8.33 13.05
N ALA A 192 -2.01 -9.23 12.08
CA ALA A 192 -0.95 -9.93 11.38
C ALA A 192 -0.05 -8.97 10.58
N SER A 193 -0.65 -7.98 9.92
CA SER A 193 0.04 -6.92 9.21
C SER A 193 0.94 -6.10 10.14
N ALA A 194 0.40 -5.63 11.26
CA ALA A 194 1.18 -4.88 12.24
C ALA A 194 2.37 -5.69 12.78
N LEU A 195 2.18 -6.99 13.04
CA LEU A 195 3.24 -7.89 13.51
C LEU A 195 4.26 -8.24 12.42
N GLY A 196 3.89 -8.19 11.14
CA GLY A 196 4.80 -8.48 10.03
C GLY A 196 5.57 -7.26 9.53
N GLU A 197 4.89 -6.14 9.38
CA GLU A 197 5.41 -4.94 8.73
C GLU A 197 6.18 -4.05 9.71
N ILE A 198 5.60 -3.72 10.87
CA ILE A 198 6.23 -2.81 11.84
C ILE A 198 7.59 -3.31 12.34
N PRO A 199 7.78 -4.60 12.73
CA PRO A 199 9.10 -5.07 13.13
C PRO A 199 10.14 -5.01 12.02
N LEU A 200 9.76 -5.27 10.76
CA LEU A 200 10.67 -5.15 9.62
C LEU A 200 11.08 -3.70 9.39
N GLU A 201 10.13 -2.76 9.42
CA GLU A 201 10.38 -1.34 9.27
C GLU A 201 11.32 -0.81 10.36
N LEU A 202 11.00 -1.10 11.63
CA LEU A 202 11.81 -0.70 12.76
C LEU A 202 13.20 -1.33 12.72
N TRP A 203 13.30 -2.60 12.32
CA TRP A 203 14.60 -3.24 12.16
C TRP A 203 15.45 -2.54 11.11
N LEU A 204 14.88 -2.25 9.94
CA LEU A 204 15.59 -1.58 8.86
C LEU A 204 15.98 -0.13 9.20
N ILE A 205 15.22 0.55 10.08
CA ILE A 205 15.53 1.92 10.52
C ILE A 205 16.62 1.91 11.58
N VAL A 206 16.52 1.03 12.59
CA VAL A 206 17.37 1.07 13.79
C VAL A 206 18.61 0.21 13.60
N MET A 207 18.45 -1.03 13.16
CA MET A 207 19.55 -2.02 13.06
C MET A 207 20.16 -2.05 11.66
N GLY A 208 19.36 -1.73 10.64
CA GLY A 208 19.78 -1.85 9.24
C GLY A 208 20.03 -3.28 8.81
N VAL A 209 21.00 -3.46 7.90
CA VAL A 209 21.42 -4.76 7.37
C VAL A 209 22.89 -5.02 7.69
N ASN A 210 23.28 -6.29 7.86
CA ASN A 210 24.68 -6.65 7.97
C ASN A 210 25.34 -6.55 6.59
N VAL A 211 26.09 -5.45 6.37
CA VAL A 211 26.69 -5.10 5.08
C VAL A 211 27.71 -6.12 4.61
N GLU A 212 28.48 -6.71 5.53
CA GLU A 212 29.49 -7.73 5.19
C GLU A 212 28.83 -8.99 4.65
N ARG A 213 27.82 -9.50 5.36
CA ARG A 213 27.04 -10.67 4.91
C ARG A 213 26.29 -10.39 3.60
N TRP A 214 25.78 -9.17 3.42
CA TRP A 214 25.14 -8.76 2.18
C TRP A 214 26.10 -8.83 0.99
N LYS A 215 27.34 -8.29 1.15
CA LYS A 215 28.39 -8.35 0.12
C LYS A 215 28.82 -9.79 -0.17
N GLN A 216 29.05 -10.61 0.87
CA GLN A 216 29.43 -12.03 0.73
C GLN A 216 28.36 -12.82 -0.03
N GLN A 217 27.09 -12.60 0.27
CA GLN A 217 25.99 -13.26 -0.44
C GLN A 217 25.92 -12.84 -1.91
N GLY A 218 26.21 -11.57 -2.23
CA GLY A 218 26.30 -11.07 -3.60
C GLY A 218 27.43 -11.69 -4.41
N SER A 219 28.62 -11.83 -3.82
CA SER A 219 29.79 -12.45 -4.48
C SER A 219 29.53 -13.93 -4.80
N ALA A 220 28.97 -14.68 -3.86
CA ALA A 220 28.67 -16.11 -4.06
C ALA A 220 27.65 -16.38 -5.17
N VAL A 221 26.71 -15.45 -5.42
CA VAL A 221 25.75 -15.55 -6.53
C VAL A 221 26.41 -15.21 -7.87
N GLY A 222 27.38 -14.28 -7.90
CA GLY A 222 28.16 -13.93 -9.09
C GLY A 222 29.00 -15.11 -9.58
N GLU A 223 29.78 -15.75 -8.71
CA GLU A 223 30.63 -16.89 -9.04
C GLU A 223 29.83 -18.10 -9.57
N ASN A 224 28.65 -18.37 -8.99
CA ASN A 224 27.79 -19.46 -9.47
C ASN A 224 27.15 -19.18 -10.84
N SER A 225 27.00 -17.92 -11.24
CA SER A 225 26.47 -17.56 -12.56
C SER A 225 27.54 -17.62 -13.66
N GLU A 226 28.82 -17.38 -13.35
CA GLU A 226 29.94 -17.52 -14.27
C GLU A 226 30.30 -19.00 -14.56
N ASN A 227 30.15 -19.87 -13.54
CA ASN A 227 30.42 -21.31 -13.69
C ASN A 227 29.27 -22.09 -14.37
N ALA A 228 28.14 -21.45 -14.68
CA ALA A 228 26.97 -22.06 -15.31
C ALA A 228 26.83 -21.73 -16.83
N ILE A 229 27.80 -21.03 -17.42
CA ILE A 229 27.95 -20.72 -18.85
C ILE A 229 29.08 -21.55 -19.45
#